data_38969a039e71d08cf610a626bf837221
#
_entry.id   38969a039e71d08cf610a626bf837221
#
_cell.length_a   1.000
_cell.length_b   1.000
_cell.length_c   1.000
_cell.angle_alpha   90.00
_cell.angle_beta   90.00
_cell.angle_gamma   90.00
#
_symmetry.space_group_name_H-M   'P 1'
#
loop_
_entity.id
_entity.type
_entity.pdbx_description
1 polymer ?
#
loop_
_entity_poly.entity_id
_entity_poly.type
_entity_poly.pdbx_seq_one_letter_code
_entity_poly.pdbx_strand_id
1 'polypeptide(L)'
;MNLLDLLQNGILGLSGWGKVLVTLVAMQISLMATTLYLHRDQAHRAIDLHPALRHFFRFWMWLTSGMVTREWVAVHRKHHALCEKVGDPHSPVVFGLKKVLLEGAELYRVDARNPDVVAKYSRGTPDDWLERKFYLPHTTLGIYSLLVLNVLLFGVIGITIFAIQMAAMPILSAGIINGLGHARGYRNFESDDAATNLYPIAVFIGGEELHNNHHAFPSSAKFSVRPWEFDIGWMYISIFKALGLCKVRRVAPQPQLAPAPRQVDIETLKAVLVNRMHVLRDYSSKVTLPVFRREAAVDA
;
A
#
# COMPACT_ATOMS: atom_id res chain seq x y z
N MET A 1 -35.93 21.47 10.45
CA MET A 1 -35.62 20.03 10.61
C MET A 1 -35.95 19.67 12.06
N ASN A 2 -36.92 18.79 12.26
CA ASN A 2 -37.23 18.28 13.60
C ASN A 2 -36.29 17.11 13.97
N LEU A 3 -36.33 16.65 15.22
CA LEU A 3 -35.43 15.57 15.66
C LEU A 3 -35.64 14.27 14.89
N LEU A 4 -36.87 13.97 14.52
CA LEU A 4 -37.19 12.76 13.76
C LEU A 4 -36.59 12.82 12.36
N ASP A 5 -36.67 13.95 11.66
CA ASP A 5 -36.05 14.17 10.35
C ASP A 5 -34.54 14.04 10.46
N LEU A 6 -33.93 14.60 11.49
CA LEU A 6 -32.48 14.47 11.70
C LEU A 6 -32.05 13.00 11.89
N LEU A 7 -32.80 12.25 12.68
CA LEU A 7 -32.52 10.83 12.93
C LEU A 7 -32.70 9.98 11.67
N GLN A 8 -33.69 10.27 10.81
CA GLN A 8 -33.98 9.49 9.62
C GLN A 8 -33.06 9.85 8.45
N ASN A 9 -32.82 11.14 8.24
CA ASN A 9 -32.23 11.67 7.00
C ASN A 9 -30.81 12.26 7.22
N GLY A 10 -30.48 12.62 8.46
CA GLY A 10 -29.29 13.41 8.78
C GLY A 10 -29.38 14.84 8.25
N ILE A 11 -28.32 15.60 8.45
CA ILE A 11 -28.23 17.01 8.00
C ILE A 11 -28.26 17.11 6.48
N LEU A 12 -27.68 16.14 5.74
CA LEU A 12 -27.55 16.21 4.28
C LEU A 12 -28.83 15.80 3.53
N GLY A 13 -29.74 15.07 4.16
CA GLY A 13 -31.00 14.65 3.54
C GLY A 13 -30.83 13.86 2.21
N LEU A 14 -29.71 13.14 2.04
CA LEU A 14 -29.39 12.46 0.78
C LEU A 14 -30.33 11.29 0.53
N SER A 15 -30.64 11.06 -0.76
CA SER A 15 -31.29 9.84 -1.22
C SER A 15 -30.44 8.59 -0.89
N GLY A 16 -31.04 7.39 -0.96
CA GLY A 16 -30.32 6.13 -0.78
C GLY A 16 -29.10 6.01 -1.70
N TRP A 17 -29.25 6.32 -2.98
CA TRP A 17 -28.14 6.34 -3.95
C TRP A 17 -27.09 7.40 -3.63
N GLY A 18 -27.48 8.57 -3.14
CA GLY A 18 -26.55 9.61 -2.68
C GLY A 18 -25.69 9.11 -1.50
N LYS A 19 -26.31 8.41 -0.54
CA LYS A 19 -25.58 7.80 0.61
C LYS A 19 -24.60 6.72 0.13
N VAL A 20 -24.98 5.86 -0.82
CA VAL A 20 -24.09 4.86 -1.43
C VAL A 20 -22.92 5.55 -2.12
N LEU A 21 -23.17 6.55 -2.95
CA LEU A 21 -22.11 7.27 -3.69
C LEU A 21 -21.09 7.91 -2.73
N VAL A 22 -21.58 8.61 -1.69
CA VAL A 22 -20.70 9.25 -0.71
C VAL A 22 -19.86 8.20 0.04
N THR A 23 -20.44 7.05 0.37
CA THR A 23 -19.71 5.94 1.02
C THR A 23 -18.58 5.42 0.12
N LEU A 24 -18.89 5.17 -1.17
CA LEU A 24 -17.88 4.70 -2.13
C LEU A 24 -16.77 5.75 -2.36
N VAL A 25 -17.13 7.04 -2.46
CA VAL A 25 -16.15 8.12 -2.58
C VAL A 25 -15.25 8.20 -1.34
N ALA A 26 -15.81 8.11 -0.14
CA ALA A 26 -15.04 8.13 1.10
C ALA A 26 -14.09 6.93 1.20
N MET A 27 -14.54 5.73 0.81
CA MET A 27 -13.69 4.53 0.71
C MET A 27 -12.56 4.74 -0.30
N GLN A 28 -12.88 5.30 -1.48
CA GLN A 28 -11.87 5.56 -2.51
C GLN A 28 -10.83 6.58 -2.08
N ILE A 29 -11.22 7.60 -1.29
CA ILE A 29 -10.24 8.54 -0.67
C ILE A 29 -9.35 7.80 0.34
N SER A 30 -9.89 6.87 1.12
CA SER A 30 -9.08 6.08 2.07
C SER A 30 -8.08 5.18 1.35
N LEU A 31 -8.48 4.53 0.25
CA LEU A 31 -7.59 3.74 -0.60
C LEU A 31 -6.53 4.62 -1.27
N MET A 32 -6.92 5.80 -1.79
CA MET A 32 -5.99 6.79 -2.34
C MET A 32 -4.99 7.26 -1.28
N ALA A 33 -5.43 7.56 -0.05
CA ALA A 33 -4.55 7.95 1.04
C ALA A 33 -3.56 6.84 1.41
N THR A 34 -4.01 5.59 1.40
CA THR A 34 -3.13 4.44 1.67
C THR A 34 -2.09 4.28 0.58
N THR A 35 -2.50 4.19 -0.68
CA THR A 35 -1.57 3.93 -1.80
C THR A 35 -0.64 5.11 -2.09
N LEU A 36 -1.11 6.36 -2.01
CA LEU A 36 -0.28 7.52 -2.32
C LEU A 36 0.54 7.99 -1.13
N TYR A 37 -0.10 8.17 0.03
CA TYR A 37 0.57 8.75 1.19
C TYR A 37 1.33 7.69 1.99
N LEU A 38 0.66 6.69 2.55
CA LEU A 38 1.34 5.71 3.40
C LEU A 38 2.36 4.88 2.61
N HIS A 39 1.97 4.40 1.44
CA HIS A 39 2.73 3.43 0.66
C HIS A 39 3.80 4.09 -0.22
N ARG A 40 3.39 4.84 -1.27
CA ARG A 40 4.34 5.36 -2.27
C ARG A 40 5.12 6.59 -1.80
N ASP A 41 4.55 7.46 -0.93
CA ASP A 41 5.26 8.62 -0.38
C ASP A 41 6.07 8.27 0.87
N GLN A 42 5.45 7.69 1.91
CA GLN A 42 6.09 7.48 3.21
C GLN A 42 6.92 6.19 3.28
N ALA A 43 6.39 5.05 2.85
CA ALA A 43 7.11 3.78 2.95
C ALA A 43 8.23 3.67 1.93
N HIS A 44 7.94 3.81 0.65
CA HIS A 44 8.88 3.56 -0.45
C HIS A 44 9.56 4.80 -1.02
N ARG A 45 9.06 6.01 -0.68
CA ARG A 45 9.59 7.29 -1.17
C ARG A 45 9.73 7.34 -2.69
N ALA A 46 8.77 6.75 -3.38
CA ALA A 46 8.68 6.72 -4.83
C ALA A 46 8.18 8.06 -5.40
N ILE A 47 7.41 8.78 -4.61
CA ILE A 47 6.86 10.11 -4.90
C ILE A 47 7.17 11.09 -3.77
N ASP A 48 6.84 12.36 -4.01
CA ASP A 48 6.94 13.46 -3.05
C ASP A 48 5.68 14.30 -3.16
N LEU A 49 4.73 14.07 -2.26
CA LEU A 49 3.46 14.79 -2.23
C LEU A 49 3.66 16.20 -1.68
N HIS A 50 2.90 17.16 -2.21
CA HIS A 50 2.84 18.50 -1.64
C HIS A 50 2.42 18.44 -0.16
N PRO A 51 2.98 19.27 0.73
CA PRO A 51 2.67 19.25 2.16
C PRO A 51 1.17 19.28 2.47
N ALA A 52 0.37 20.07 1.74
CA ALA A 52 -1.08 20.13 1.93
C ALA A 52 -1.76 18.77 1.72
N LEU A 53 -1.36 18.02 0.67
CA LEU A 53 -1.90 16.66 0.44
C LEU A 53 -1.43 15.68 1.52
N ARG A 54 -0.16 15.77 1.96
CA ARG A 54 0.34 14.95 3.07
C ARG A 54 -0.48 15.16 4.35
N HIS A 55 -0.75 16.42 4.70
CA HIS A 55 -1.56 16.74 5.87
C HIS A 55 -3.01 16.28 5.71
N PHE A 56 -3.61 16.47 4.53
CA PHE A 56 -4.97 15.99 4.25
C PHE A 56 -5.05 14.46 4.39
N PHE A 57 -4.20 13.71 3.72
CA PHE A 57 -4.24 12.25 3.78
C PHE A 57 -3.90 11.70 5.17
N ARG A 58 -2.97 12.31 5.88
CA ARG A 58 -2.64 11.96 7.25
C ARG A 58 -3.82 12.17 8.19
N PHE A 59 -4.48 13.31 8.10
CA PHE A 59 -5.71 13.59 8.86
C PHE A 59 -6.82 12.60 8.49
N TRP A 60 -7.00 12.36 7.18
CA TRP A 60 -8.01 11.43 6.69
C TRP A 60 -7.80 10.00 7.23
N MET A 61 -6.57 9.48 7.19
CA MET A 61 -6.25 8.15 7.73
C MET A 61 -6.46 8.08 9.23
N TRP A 62 -6.09 9.11 9.97
CA TRP A 62 -6.37 9.18 11.40
C TRP A 62 -7.89 9.19 11.68
N LEU A 63 -8.67 9.97 10.95
CA LEU A 63 -10.11 10.06 11.10
C LEU A 63 -10.82 8.74 10.77
N THR A 64 -10.44 8.10 9.64
CA THR A 64 -11.18 6.96 9.07
C THR A 64 -10.69 5.59 9.54
N SER A 65 -9.53 5.50 10.16
CA SER A 65 -8.96 4.22 10.58
C SER A 65 -8.14 4.27 11.89
N GLY A 66 -7.94 5.47 12.47
CA GLY A 66 -7.04 5.65 13.60
C GLY A 66 -5.58 5.34 13.27
N MET A 67 -5.22 5.35 11.98
CA MET A 67 -3.91 4.91 11.50
C MET A 67 -2.81 5.90 11.90
N VAL A 68 -1.74 5.38 12.46
CA VAL A 68 -0.51 6.11 12.78
C VAL A 68 0.52 5.85 11.69
N THR A 69 0.95 6.90 11.01
CA THR A 69 1.84 6.79 9.84
C THR A 69 3.11 5.99 10.13
N ARG A 70 3.78 6.24 11.27
CA ARG A 70 5.02 5.57 11.65
C ARG A 70 4.85 4.07 11.88
N GLU A 71 3.72 3.66 12.45
CA GLU A 71 3.40 2.25 12.73
C GLU A 71 3.15 1.51 11.42
N TRP A 72 2.31 2.06 10.56
CA TRP A 72 1.99 1.47 9.27
C TRP A 72 3.25 1.29 8.40
N VAL A 73 4.06 2.33 8.30
CA VAL A 73 5.31 2.29 7.53
C VAL A 73 6.29 1.27 8.11
N ALA A 74 6.36 1.15 9.43
CA ALA A 74 7.24 0.18 10.07
C ALA A 74 6.84 -1.27 9.76
N VAL A 75 5.55 -1.59 9.89
CA VAL A 75 5.03 -2.93 9.57
C VAL A 75 5.25 -3.26 8.10
N HIS A 76 4.93 -2.33 7.20
CA HIS A 76 5.07 -2.52 5.76
C HIS A 76 6.54 -2.71 5.32
N ARG A 77 7.47 -1.89 5.85
CA ARG A 77 8.90 -2.06 5.56
C ARG A 77 9.48 -3.34 6.16
N LYS A 78 8.98 -3.78 7.33
CA LYS A 78 9.34 -5.06 7.91
C LYS A 78 8.90 -6.20 7.00
N HIS A 79 7.68 -6.15 6.46
CA HIS A 79 7.19 -7.11 5.48
C HIS A 79 8.14 -7.22 4.27
N HIS A 80 8.48 -6.10 3.61
CA HIS A 80 9.43 -6.13 2.49
C HIS A 80 10.83 -6.65 2.87
N ALA A 81 11.29 -6.41 4.10
CA ALA A 81 12.60 -6.87 4.56
C ALA A 81 12.62 -8.37 4.87
N LEU A 82 11.50 -8.93 5.29
CA LEU A 82 11.38 -10.33 5.75
C LEU A 82 10.35 -11.13 4.96
N CYS A 83 9.98 -10.66 3.78
CA CYS A 83 8.91 -11.24 2.97
C CYS A 83 9.03 -12.76 2.88
N GLU A 84 7.96 -13.50 3.22
CA GLU A 84 7.84 -14.96 3.26
C GLU A 84 8.76 -15.68 4.28
N LYS A 85 9.43 -14.94 5.15
CA LYS A 85 10.34 -15.51 6.16
C LYS A 85 9.75 -15.42 7.55
N VAL A 86 10.33 -16.18 8.48
CA VAL A 86 9.99 -16.05 9.90
C VAL A 86 10.21 -14.61 10.36
N GLY A 87 9.17 -14.03 10.94
CA GLY A 87 9.14 -12.61 11.33
C GLY A 87 8.43 -11.68 10.35
N ASP A 88 8.01 -12.16 9.17
CA ASP A 88 7.08 -11.41 8.31
C ASP A 88 5.77 -11.15 9.05
N PRO A 89 5.27 -9.91 9.11
CA PRO A 89 4.08 -9.57 9.90
C PRO A 89 2.78 -10.22 9.40
N HIS A 90 2.65 -10.59 8.12
CA HIS A 90 1.39 -11.03 7.54
C HIS A 90 1.50 -11.96 6.32
N SER A 91 2.61 -12.67 6.16
CA SER A 91 2.75 -13.61 5.04
C SER A 91 1.80 -14.79 5.12
N PRO A 92 1.04 -15.12 4.06
CA PRO A 92 0.24 -16.33 4.00
C PRO A 92 1.08 -17.61 3.94
N VAL A 93 2.36 -17.52 3.56
CA VAL A 93 3.30 -18.64 3.60
C VAL A 93 3.64 -18.99 5.05
N VAL A 94 3.76 -17.98 5.94
CA VAL A 94 4.08 -18.17 7.36
C VAL A 94 2.84 -18.51 8.20
N PHE A 95 1.74 -17.77 7.99
CA PHE A 95 0.54 -17.86 8.84
C PHE A 95 -0.60 -18.69 8.24
N GLY A 96 -0.52 -18.99 6.95
CA GLY A 96 -1.62 -19.58 6.19
C GLY A 96 -2.60 -18.53 5.65
N LEU A 97 -3.09 -18.74 4.42
CA LEU A 97 -3.95 -17.79 3.72
C LEU A 97 -5.23 -17.43 4.51
N LYS A 98 -5.89 -18.43 5.09
CA LYS A 98 -7.13 -18.22 5.86
C LYS A 98 -6.92 -17.25 7.02
N LYS A 99 -5.81 -17.39 7.76
CA LYS A 99 -5.51 -16.53 8.88
C LYS A 99 -5.25 -15.09 8.43
N VAL A 100 -4.45 -14.89 7.38
CA VAL A 100 -4.19 -13.54 6.85
C VAL A 100 -5.46 -12.87 6.35
N LEU A 101 -6.34 -13.61 5.67
CA LEU A 101 -7.62 -13.07 5.18
C LEU A 101 -8.56 -12.64 6.31
N LEU A 102 -8.63 -13.39 7.39
CA LEU A 102 -9.62 -13.17 8.47
C LEU A 102 -9.06 -12.33 9.63
N GLU A 103 -7.75 -12.42 9.90
CA GLU A 103 -7.08 -11.81 11.04
C GLU A 103 -5.95 -10.86 10.62
N GLY A 104 -5.93 -10.41 9.36
CA GLY A 104 -4.85 -9.55 8.86
C GLY A 104 -4.67 -8.24 9.64
N ALA A 105 -5.77 -7.67 10.14
CA ALA A 105 -5.71 -6.47 10.97
C ALA A 105 -5.12 -6.77 12.37
N GLU A 106 -5.39 -7.92 12.94
CA GLU A 106 -4.82 -8.37 14.21
C GLU A 106 -3.32 -8.63 14.06
N LEU A 107 -2.92 -9.33 13.00
CA LEU A 107 -1.51 -9.57 12.67
C LEU A 107 -0.76 -8.24 12.53
N TYR A 108 -1.33 -7.28 11.80
CA TYR A 108 -0.77 -5.93 11.70
C TYR A 108 -0.58 -5.28 13.09
N ARG A 109 -1.59 -5.35 13.98
CA ARG A 109 -1.55 -4.72 15.31
C ARG A 109 -0.44 -5.28 16.21
N VAL A 110 -0.08 -6.54 16.06
CA VAL A 110 1.01 -7.15 16.85
C VAL A 110 2.33 -6.40 16.60
N ASP A 111 2.68 -6.19 15.34
CA ASP A 111 3.92 -5.47 15.00
C ASP A 111 3.81 -3.94 15.15
N ALA A 112 2.66 -3.37 14.87
CA ALA A 112 2.41 -1.94 15.04
C ALA A 112 2.56 -1.48 16.51
N ARG A 113 2.25 -2.36 17.47
CA ARG A 113 2.41 -2.11 18.90
C ARG A 113 3.80 -2.48 19.45
N ASN A 114 4.64 -3.10 18.64
CA ASN A 114 5.99 -3.46 19.06
C ASN A 114 6.94 -2.27 18.90
N PRO A 115 7.46 -1.67 20.00
CA PRO A 115 8.29 -0.48 19.92
C PRO A 115 9.60 -0.71 19.18
N ASP A 116 10.17 -1.92 19.24
CA ASP A 116 11.42 -2.26 18.55
C ASP A 116 11.22 -2.32 17.02
N VAL A 117 10.09 -2.86 16.57
CA VAL A 117 9.70 -2.86 15.15
C VAL A 117 9.53 -1.44 14.66
N VAL A 118 8.76 -0.63 15.42
CA VAL A 118 8.51 0.77 15.05
C VAL A 118 9.81 1.56 15.03
N ALA A 119 10.66 1.44 16.04
CA ALA A 119 11.95 2.13 16.09
C ALA A 119 12.87 1.77 14.91
N LYS A 120 12.92 0.47 14.56
CA LYS A 120 13.81 -0.05 13.51
C LYS A 120 13.36 0.38 12.10
N TYR A 121 12.06 0.32 11.80
CA TYR A 121 11.55 0.42 10.43
C TYR A 121 10.83 1.73 10.09
N SER A 122 10.49 2.59 11.08
CA SER A 122 9.75 3.83 10.83
C SER A 122 10.60 5.04 10.42
N ARG A 123 11.91 4.87 10.18
CA ARG A 123 12.82 6.00 9.94
C ARG A 123 12.30 6.94 8.84
N GLY A 124 12.27 8.25 9.18
CA GLY A 124 11.93 9.34 8.27
C GLY A 124 10.44 9.48 7.97
N THR A 125 9.57 8.90 8.81
CA THR A 125 8.15 9.24 8.89
C THR A 125 7.96 10.55 9.67
N PRO A 126 6.78 11.20 9.57
CA PRO A 126 6.49 12.40 10.33
C PRO A 126 6.68 12.20 11.83
N ASP A 127 7.40 13.13 12.46
CA ASP A 127 7.59 13.22 13.92
C ASP A 127 7.45 14.68 14.38
N ASP A 128 6.44 15.38 13.84
CA ASP A 128 6.12 16.74 14.16
C ASP A 128 5.23 16.86 15.40
N TRP A 129 4.87 18.10 15.77
CA TRP A 129 4.01 18.37 16.92
C TRP A 129 2.65 17.70 16.80
N LEU A 130 2.03 17.71 15.57
CA LEU A 130 0.73 17.06 15.31
C LEU A 130 0.79 15.55 15.56
N GLU A 131 1.87 14.89 15.11
CA GLU A 131 2.05 13.45 15.36
C GLU A 131 2.13 13.17 16.85
N ARG A 132 3.05 13.86 17.55
CA ARG A 132 3.36 13.57 18.96
C ARG A 132 2.25 13.96 19.92
N LYS A 133 1.51 15.04 19.64
CA LYS A 133 0.53 15.63 20.56
C LYS A 133 -0.91 15.38 20.18
N PHE A 134 -1.19 15.03 18.94
CA PHE A 134 -2.56 14.88 18.47
C PHE A 134 -2.84 13.48 17.91
N TYR A 135 -2.17 13.07 16.83
CA TYR A 135 -2.54 11.82 16.16
C TYR A 135 -2.21 10.57 16.98
N LEU A 136 -0.97 10.46 17.47
CA LEU A 136 -0.52 9.28 18.21
C LEU A 136 -1.27 9.07 19.55
N PRO A 137 -1.48 10.09 20.41
CA PRO A 137 -2.20 9.89 21.67
C PRO A 137 -3.71 9.71 21.51
N HIS A 138 -4.30 10.10 20.37
CA HIS A 138 -5.75 10.18 20.18
C HIS A 138 -6.26 9.39 18.98
N THR A 139 -5.69 8.21 18.70
CA THR A 139 -6.08 7.37 17.56
C THR A 139 -7.57 6.99 17.57
N THR A 140 -8.12 6.66 18.75
CA THR A 140 -9.54 6.31 18.91
C THR A 140 -10.48 7.50 18.75
N LEU A 141 -10.01 8.72 19.06
CA LEU A 141 -10.81 9.94 18.90
C LEU A 141 -11.18 10.17 17.43
N GLY A 142 -10.28 9.92 16.49
CA GLY A 142 -10.58 9.99 15.05
C GLY A 142 -11.75 9.07 14.68
N ILE A 143 -11.69 7.82 15.10
CA ILE A 143 -12.72 6.81 14.83
C ILE A 143 -14.07 7.20 15.41
N TYR A 144 -14.13 7.64 16.69
CA TYR A 144 -15.38 8.10 17.29
C TYR A 144 -15.92 9.37 16.64
N SER A 145 -15.02 10.29 16.23
CA SER A 145 -15.41 11.48 15.48
C SER A 145 -16.03 11.11 14.12
N LEU A 146 -15.49 10.12 13.41
CA LEU A 146 -16.07 9.62 12.18
C LEU A 146 -17.46 9.03 12.40
N LEU A 147 -17.67 8.24 13.46
CA LEU A 147 -18.99 7.70 13.81
C LEU A 147 -20.00 8.84 14.03
N VAL A 148 -19.65 9.82 14.87
CA VAL A 148 -20.51 10.98 15.16
C VAL A 148 -20.81 11.76 13.88
N LEU A 149 -19.79 12.03 13.05
CA LEU A 149 -19.98 12.72 11.77
C LEU A 149 -20.93 11.95 10.83
N ASN A 150 -20.76 10.64 10.69
CA ASN A 150 -21.65 9.84 9.85
C ASN A 150 -23.09 9.88 10.35
N VAL A 151 -23.32 9.76 11.67
CA VAL A 151 -24.67 9.83 12.26
C VAL A 151 -25.29 11.23 12.06
N LEU A 152 -24.54 12.29 12.27
CA LEU A 152 -25.01 13.66 12.05
C LEU A 152 -25.34 13.91 10.57
N LEU A 153 -24.48 13.47 9.66
CA LEU A 153 -24.66 13.76 8.23
C LEU A 153 -25.75 12.91 7.57
N PHE A 154 -25.91 11.64 7.99
CA PHE A 154 -26.76 10.66 7.29
C PHE A 154 -27.90 10.09 8.15
N GLY A 155 -28.02 10.49 9.42
CA GLY A 155 -28.97 9.91 10.38
C GLY A 155 -28.52 8.52 10.85
N VAL A 156 -29.46 7.70 11.30
CA VAL A 156 -29.18 6.35 11.85
C VAL A 156 -28.42 5.46 10.87
N ILE A 157 -28.69 5.55 9.56
CA ILE A 157 -27.97 4.80 8.52
C ILE A 157 -26.46 5.15 8.49
N GLY A 158 -26.06 6.30 9.08
CA GLY A 158 -24.66 6.68 9.25
C GLY A 158 -23.85 5.65 10.05
N ILE A 159 -24.49 4.88 10.95
CA ILE A 159 -23.84 3.77 11.66
C ILE A 159 -23.41 2.68 10.68
N THR A 160 -24.27 2.32 9.72
CA THR A 160 -23.94 1.34 8.67
C THR A 160 -22.86 1.86 7.76
N ILE A 161 -22.91 3.14 7.36
CA ILE A 161 -21.87 3.77 6.55
C ILE A 161 -20.53 3.73 7.27
N PHE A 162 -20.50 4.09 8.56
CA PHE A 162 -19.32 3.98 9.40
C PHE A 162 -18.78 2.54 9.46
N ALA A 163 -19.64 1.55 9.69
CA ALA A 163 -19.23 0.15 9.74
C ALA A 163 -18.58 -0.32 8.43
N ILE A 164 -19.14 0.07 7.28
CA ILE A 164 -18.58 -0.22 5.95
C ILE A 164 -17.19 0.43 5.79
N GLN A 165 -17.06 1.71 6.16
CA GLN A 165 -15.78 2.43 6.09
C GLN A 165 -14.72 1.78 6.98
N MET A 166 -15.08 1.38 8.20
CA MET A 166 -14.17 0.72 9.15
C MET A 166 -13.74 -0.69 8.67
N ALA A 167 -14.63 -1.42 7.99
CA ALA A 167 -14.33 -2.75 7.49
C ALA A 167 -13.47 -2.74 6.21
N ALA A 168 -13.53 -1.65 5.43
CA ALA A 168 -12.91 -1.58 4.11
C ALA A 168 -11.40 -1.84 4.15
N MET A 169 -10.65 -1.14 5.01
CA MET A 169 -9.19 -1.28 5.08
C MET A 169 -8.73 -2.64 5.61
N PRO A 170 -9.28 -3.20 6.72
CA PRO A 170 -8.99 -4.56 7.15
C PRO A 170 -9.22 -5.61 6.06
N ILE A 171 -10.33 -5.51 5.34
CA ILE A 171 -10.68 -6.50 4.30
C ILE A 171 -9.81 -6.31 3.05
N LEU A 172 -9.75 -5.10 2.51
CA LEU A 172 -9.12 -4.85 1.21
C LEU A 172 -7.59 -4.88 1.30
N SER A 173 -7.00 -4.13 2.24
CA SER A 173 -5.54 -4.05 2.36
C SER A 173 -4.96 -5.19 3.18
N ALA A 174 -5.39 -5.34 4.44
CA ALA A 174 -4.79 -6.32 5.33
C ALA A 174 -5.16 -7.77 4.99
N GLY A 175 -6.38 -8.00 4.48
CA GLY A 175 -6.83 -9.32 4.06
C GLY A 175 -6.46 -9.63 2.60
N ILE A 176 -7.05 -8.90 1.65
CA ILE A 176 -6.95 -9.25 0.22
C ILE A 176 -5.53 -9.01 -0.31
N ILE A 177 -4.95 -7.83 -0.13
CA ILE A 177 -3.61 -7.57 -0.69
C ILE A 177 -2.55 -8.42 0.01
N ASN A 178 -2.50 -8.40 1.34
CA ASN A 178 -1.49 -9.17 2.07
C ASN A 178 -1.72 -10.69 1.99
N GLY A 179 -2.97 -11.15 1.83
CA GLY A 179 -3.30 -12.56 1.71
C GLY A 179 -3.28 -13.05 0.27
N LEU A 180 -4.26 -12.66 -0.54
CA LEU A 180 -4.36 -13.14 -1.92
C LEU A 180 -3.23 -12.64 -2.80
N GLY A 181 -2.75 -11.41 -2.57
CA GLY A 181 -1.60 -10.84 -3.29
C GLY A 181 -0.31 -11.64 -3.15
N HIS A 182 -0.19 -12.49 -2.10
CA HIS A 182 0.93 -13.43 -1.91
C HIS A 182 0.54 -14.91 -2.07
N ALA A 183 -0.62 -15.20 -2.68
CA ALA A 183 -1.08 -16.58 -2.80
C ALA A 183 -1.63 -16.92 -4.19
N ARG A 184 -2.30 -15.99 -4.86
CA ARG A 184 -3.03 -16.27 -6.12
C ARG A 184 -2.99 -15.07 -7.05
N GLY A 185 -2.62 -15.30 -8.30
CA GLY A 185 -2.60 -14.29 -9.35
C GLY A 185 -1.57 -14.62 -10.42
N TYR A 186 -1.35 -13.69 -11.33
CA TYR A 186 -0.31 -13.82 -12.34
C TYR A 186 0.97 -13.08 -11.89
N ARG A 187 2.09 -13.39 -12.52
CA ARG A 187 3.40 -12.77 -12.25
C ARG A 187 4.00 -12.23 -13.53
N ASN A 188 4.55 -11.03 -13.46
CA ASN A 188 5.37 -10.46 -14.51
C ASN A 188 6.88 -10.65 -14.23
N PHE A 189 7.22 -10.82 -12.96
CA PHE A 189 8.60 -10.91 -12.50
C PHE A 189 8.81 -12.12 -11.58
N GLU A 190 9.94 -12.78 -11.76
CA GLU A 190 10.44 -13.82 -10.88
C GLU A 190 11.13 -13.16 -9.67
N SER A 191 10.35 -12.77 -8.65
CA SER A 191 10.88 -12.34 -7.34
C SER A 191 11.00 -13.55 -6.41
N ASP A 192 11.86 -13.45 -5.38
CA ASP A 192 12.07 -14.53 -4.40
C ASP A 192 10.93 -14.69 -3.40
N ASP A 193 9.91 -13.87 -3.50
CA ASP A 193 8.69 -13.91 -2.71
C ASP A 193 7.52 -14.53 -3.49
N ALA A 194 6.40 -14.77 -2.83
CA ALA A 194 5.18 -15.31 -3.43
C ALA A 194 4.24 -14.24 -3.99
N ALA A 195 4.67 -12.97 -4.06
CA ALA A 195 3.82 -11.88 -4.54
C ALA A 195 3.33 -12.10 -5.97
N THR A 196 2.04 -11.90 -6.17
CA THR A 196 1.34 -12.05 -7.47
C THR A 196 0.53 -10.81 -7.78
N ASN A 197 0.27 -10.55 -9.06
CA ASN A 197 -0.70 -9.56 -9.49
C ASN A 197 -2.09 -10.19 -9.46
N LEU A 198 -3.02 -9.60 -8.71
CA LEU A 198 -4.38 -10.15 -8.56
C LEU A 198 -5.19 -9.96 -9.84
N TYR A 199 -5.16 -8.75 -10.39
CA TYR A 199 -5.95 -8.36 -11.54
C TYR A 199 -5.27 -7.23 -12.33
N PRO A 200 -5.29 -7.25 -13.66
CA PRO A 200 -4.57 -6.26 -14.47
C PRO A 200 -5.18 -4.86 -14.46
N ILE A 201 -6.50 -4.75 -14.20
CA ILE A 201 -7.20 -3.45 -14.09
C ILE A 201 -7.31 -3.10 -12.61
N ALA A 202 -6.24 -2.55 -12.05
CA ALA A 202 -6.08 -2.28 -10.63
C ALA A 202 -6.77 -0.96 -10.23
N VAL A 203 -8.09 -1.02 -10.02
CA VAL A 203 -8.94 0.12 -9.68
C VAL A 203 -9.58 0.03 -8.30
N PHE A 204 -9.71 -1.18 -7.75
CA PHE A 204 -10.51 -1.42 -6.56
C PHE A 204 -9.74 -1.19 -5.27
N ILE A 205 -8.40 -1.42 -5.27
CA ILE A 205 -7.57 -1.32 -4.07
C ILE A 205 -6.37 -0.36 -4.32
N GLY A 206 -6.64 0.73 -5.04
CA GLY A 206 -5.67 1.81 -5.21
C GLY A 206 -4.47 1.49 -6.12
N GLY A 207 -4.51 0.43 -6.92
CA GLY A 207 -3.40 -0.05 -7.75
C GLY A 207 -2.58 -1.15 -7.09
N GLU A 208 -2.86 -1.47 -5.82
CA GLU A 208 -2.13 -2.49 -5.05
C GLU A 208 -2.38 -3.92 -5.56
N GLU A 209 -3.39 -4.12 -6.41
CA GLU A 209 -3.65 -5.38 -7.12
C GLU A 209 -2.48 -5.82 -8.00
N LEU A 210 -1.60 -4.89 -8.41
CA LEU A 210 -0.38 -5.17 -9.17
C LEU A 210 0.81 -5.47 -8.23
N HIS A 211 0.62 -6.40 -7.33
CA HIS A 211 1.48 -6.62 -6.17
C HIS A 211 2.83 -7.26 -6.50
N ASN A 212 2.89 -8.18 -7.47
CA ASN A 212 4.16 -8.72 -7.97
C ASN A 212 5.03 -7.65 -8.65
N ASN A 213 4.39 -6.76 -9.43
CA ASN A 213 5.11 -5.64 -10.05
C ASN A 213 5.68 -4.70 -8.97
N HIS A 214 4.90 -4.44 -7.92
CA HIS A 214 5.33 -3.65 -6.78
C HIS A 214 6.47 -4.33 -6.01
N HIS A 215 6.38 -5.61 -5.68
CA HIS A 215 7.44 -6.35 -4.99
C HIS A 215 8.74 -6.46 -5.79
N ALA A 216 8.64 -6.56 -7.12
CA ALA A 216 9.82 -6.52 -7.99
C ALA A 216 10.50 -5.14 -7.99
N PHE A 217 9.72 -4.05 -7.90
CA PHE A 217 10.21 -2.66 -7.92
C PHE A 217 9.55 -1.80 -6.84
N PRO A 218 9.84 -2.03 -5.54
CA PRO A 218 9.15 -1.36 -4.44
C PRO A 218 9.26 0.17 -4.49
N SER A 219 10.36 0.71 -5.01
CA SER A 219 10.58 2.15 -5.13
C SER A 219 9.96 2.79 -6.38
N SER A 220 9.19 2.03 -7.19
CA SER A 220 8.48 2.56 -8.35
C SER A 220 7.20 3.28 -7.97
N ALA A 221 6.99 4.48 -8.51
CA ALA A 221 5.73 5.21 -8.37
C ALA A 221 4.60 4.63 -9.24
N LYS A 222 4.94 3.87 -10.28
CA LYS A 222 4.01 3.23 -11.21
C LYS A 222 4.11 1.72 -11.07
N PHE A 223 3.00 1.06 -10.79
CA PHE A 223 2.96 -0.40 -10.63
C PHE A 223 2.61 -1.11 -11.93
N SER A 224 1.85 -0.48 -12.84
CA SER A 224 1.60 -1.09 -14.15
C SER A 224 2.88 -1.13 -15.01
N VAL A 225 3.17 -2.29 -15.58
CA VAL A 225 4.34 -2.55 -16.41
C VAL A 225 3.93 -2.94 -17.84
N ARG A 226 2.89 -3.74 -17.96
CA ARG A 226 2.39 -4.21 -19.25
C ARG A 226 1.39 -3.22 -19.86
N PRO A 227 1.25 -3.16 -21.20
CA PRO A 227 0.31 -2.23 -21.86
C PRO A 227 -1.17 -2.43 -21.48
N TRP A 228 -1.53 -3.64 -21.07
CA TRP A 228 -2.89 -3.98 -20.64
C TRP A 228 -3.14 -3.80 -19.13
N GLU A 229 -2.13 -3.40 -18.37
CA GLU A 229 -2.27 -3.13 -16.95
C GLU A 229 -2.66 -1.67 -16.73
N PHE A 230 -3.64 -1.45 -15.88
CA PHE A 230 -4.06 -0.13 -15.43
C PHE A 230 -3.82 0.00 -13.91
N ASP A 231 -3.14 1.06 -13.52
CA ASP A 231 -2.83 1.43 -12.13
C ASP A 231 -3.55 2.74 -11.79
N ILE A 232 -4.65 2.66 -11.03
CA ILE A 232 -5.40 3.86 -10.61
C ILE A 232 -4.55 4.78 -9.73
N GLY A 233 -3.63 4.23 -8.91
CA GLY A 233 -2.71 5.02 -8.11
C GLY A 233 -1.77 5.85 -8.99
N TRP A 234 -1.29 5.29 -10.08
CA TRP A 234 -0.50 6.04 -11.06
C TRP A 234 -1.33 7.12 -11.77
N MET A 235 -2.60 6.85 -12.06
CA MET A 235 -3.51 7.86 -12.61
C MET A 235 -3.63 9.05 -11.65
N TYR A 236 -3.85 8.82 -10.34
CA TYR A 236 -3.91 9.90 -9.34
C TYR A 236 -2.59 10.65 -9.24
N ILE A 237 -1.45 9.96 -9.22
CA ILE A 237 -0.12 10.57 -9.21
C ILE A 237 0.05 11.49 -10.44
N SER A 238 -0.37 11.03 -11.61
CA SER A 238 -0.26 11.79 -12.85
C SER A 238 -1.10 13.07 -12.82
N ILE A 239 -2.31 13.00 -12.27
CA ILE A 239 -3.18 14.17 -12.06
C ILE A 239 -2.54 15.14 -11.07
N PHE A 240 -2.11 14.68 -9.90
CA PHE A 240 -1.47 15.55 -8.91
C PHE A 240 -0.14 16.12 -9.39
N LYS A 241 0.62 15.37 -10.20
CA LYS A 241 1.83 15.89 -10.85
C LYS A 241 1.50 17.02 -11.82
N ALA A 242 0.47 16.88 -12.65
CA ALA A 242 0.04 17.93 -13.59
C ALA A 242 -0.43 19.20 -12.85
N LEU A 243 -1.03 19.03 -11.65
CA LEU A 243 -1.44 20.14 -10.79
C LEU A 243 -0.31 20.71 -9.91
N GLY A 244 0.92 20.23 -10.04
CA GLY A 244 2.05 20.68 -9.21
C GLY A 244 2.00 20.17 -7.75
N LEU A 245 1.11 19.25 -7.43
CA LEU A 245 0.88 18.72 -6.08
C LEU A 245 1.65 17.43 -5.78
N CYS A 246 2.39 16.88 -6.75
CA CYS A 246 3.18 15.68 -6.60
C CYS A 246 4.42 15.70 -7.49
N LYS A 247 5.55 15.25 -6.96
CA LYS A 247 6.78 14.99 -7.75
C LYS A 247 7.02 13.49 -7.78
N VAL A 248 7.24 12.93 -8.96
CA VAL A 248 7.64 11.52 -9.13
C VAL A 248 9.14 11.43 -8.96
N ARG A 249 9.60 10.60 -8.02
CA ARG A 249 11.04 10.39 -7.77
C ARG A 249 11.59 9.25 -8.60
N ARG A 250 10.84 8.15 -8.70
CA ARG A 250 11.28 6.93 -9.40
C ARG A 250 10.11 6.24 -10.08
N VAL A 251 10.41 5.68 -11.26
CA VAL A 251 9.55 4.73 -11.97
C VAL A 251 10.43 3.55 -12.34
N ALA A 252 9.90 2.34 -12.27
CA ALA A 252 10.61 1.14 -12.72
C ALA A 252 11.04 1.32 -14.18
N PRO A 253 12.30 1.00 -14.54
CA PRO A 253 12.73 1.03 -15.92
C PRO A 253 11.90 0.02 -16.72
N GLN A 254 11.39 0.45 -17.88
CA GLN A 254 10.70 -0.48 -18.76
C GLN A 254 11.75 -1.38 -19.43
N PRO A 255 11.58 -2.71 -19.40
CA PRO A 255 12.43 -3.58 -20.19
C PRO A 255 12.21 -3.24 -21.66
N GLN A 256 13.28 -2.90 -22.36
CA GLN A 256 13.23 -2.78 -23.81
C GLN A 256 13.17 -4.19 -24.40
N LEU A 257 11.98 -4.64 -24.74
CA LEU A 257 11.72 -5.93 -25.41
C LEU A 257 11.89 -5.80 -26.94
N ALA A 258 12.80 -4.97 -27.42
CA ALA A 258 13.14 -4.95 -28.84
C ALA A 258 13.96 -6.20 -29.18
N PRO A 259 13.79 -6.81 -30.36
CA PRO A 259 14.76 -7.79 -30.88
C PRO A 259 16.12 -7.08 -30.97
N ALA A 260 17.00 -7.42 -30.07
CA ALA A 260 18.12 -6.61 -29.66
C ALA A 260 19.16 -6.39 -30.74
N PRO A 261 19.61 -5.18 -30.95
CA PRO A 261 21.01 -4.98 -31.23
C PRO A 261 21.81 -5.41 -30.01
N ARG A 262 22.86 -6.18 -30.19
CA ARG A 262 23.74 -6.75 -29.15
C ARG A 262 24.54 -5.68 -28.36
N GLN A 263 24.06 -4.46 -28.30
CA GLN A 263 24.72 -3.35 -27.61
C GLN A 263 23.86 -2.87 -26.44
N VAL A 264 24.49 -2.83 -25.29
CA VAL A 264 23.89 -2.27 -24.05
C VAL A 264 23.74 -0.76 -24.25
N ASP A 265 22.51 -0.27 -24.27
CA ASP A 265 22.22 1.15 -24.34
C ASP A 265 22.20 1.83 -22.97
N ILE A 266 22.09 3.16 -22.97
CA ILE A 266 22.07 3.96 -21.74
C ILE A 266 20.86 3.60 -20.85
N GLU A 267 19.70 3.26 -21.44
CA GLU A 267 18.50 2.89 -20.67
C GLU A 267 18.67 1.51 -20.01
N THR A 268 19.29 0.55 -20.70
CA THR A 268 19.68 -0.74 -20.11
C THR A 268 20.67 -0.52 -18.96
N LEU A 269 21.69 0.34 -19.15
CA LEU A 269 22.64 0.66 -18.10
C LEU A 269 21.96 1.32 -16.88
N LYS A 270 21.08 2.28 -17.10
CA LYS A 270 20.29 2.90 -16.03
C LYS A 270 19.43 1.86 -15.29
N ALA A 271 18.76 0.96 -16.03
CA ALA A 271 17.97 -0.10 -15.46
C ALA A 271 18.81 -1.02 -14.56
N VAL A 272 20.00 -1.42 -15.01
CA VAL A 272 20.94 -2.23 -14.22
C VAL A 272 21.42 -1.45 -12.99
N LEU A 273 21.79 -0.19 -13.11
CA LEU A 273 22.26 0.64 -11.99
C LEU A 273 21.18 0.89 -10.94
N VAL A 274 19.95 1.16 -11.36
CA VAL A 274 18.81 1.37 -10.44
C VAL A 274 18.46 0.06 -9.72
N ASN A 275 18.54 -1.07 -10.40
CA ASN A 275 18.21 -2.38 -9.88
C ASN A 275 19.45 -3.24 -9.55
N ARG A 276 20.63 -2.62 -9.40
CA ARG A 276 21.91 -3.32 -9.23
C ARG A 276 21.89 -4.43 -8.18
N MET A 277 21.18 -4.23 -7.07
CA MET A 277 21.10 -5.24 -6.01
C MET A 277 20.30 -6.48 -6.44
N HIS A 278 19.20 -6.29 -7.19
CA HIS A 278 18.43 -7.40 -7.76
C HIS A 278 19.24 -8.12 -8.84
N VAL A 279 19.86 -7.37 -9.75
CA VAL A 279 20.70 -7.94 -10.82
C VAL A 279 21.87 -8.73 -10.23
N LEU A 280 22.58 -8.17 -9.25
CA LEU A 280 23.68 -8.85 -8.57
C LEU A 280 23.22 -10.11 -7.82
N ARG A 281 22.09 -10.05 -7.14
CA ARG A 281 21.51 -11.19 -6.42
C ARG A 281 21.11 -12.29 -7.40
N ASP A 282 20.40 -11.94 -8.47
CA ASP A 282 19.98 -12.88 -9.50
C ASP A 282 21.20 -13.53 -10.20
N TYR A 283 22.20 -12.75 -10.56
CA TYR A 283 23.43 -13.25 -11.12
C TYR A 283 24.16 -14.17 -10.14
N SER A 284 24.25 -13.76 -8.87
CA SER A 284 24.85 -14.57 -7.81
C SER A 284 24.14 -15.90 -7.61
N SER A 285 22.82 -15.90 -7.56
CA SER A 285 22.03 -17.12 -7.33
C SER A 285 21.95 -18.05 -8.53
N LYS A 286 21.84 -17.48 -9.74
CA LYS A 286 21.62 -18.26 -10.99
C LYS A 286 22.90 -18.64 -11.72
N VAL A 287 23.98 -17.91 -11.49
CA VAL A 287 25.27 -18.11 -12.18
C VAL A 287 26.38 -18.45 -11.21
N THR A 288 26.72 -17.51 -10.28
CA THR A 288 27.92 -17.65 -9.45
C THR A 288 27.83 -18.84 -8.49
N LEU A 289 26.75 -18.98 -7.74
CA LEU A 289 26.57 -20.08 -6.75
C LEU A 289 26.49 -21.47 -7.41
N PRO A 290 25.73 -21.69 -8.50
CA PRO A 290 25.74 -22.97 -9.19
C PRO A 290 27.11 -23.34 -9.75
N VAL A 291 27.84 -22.39 -10.34
CA VAL A 291 29.21 -22.62 -10.85
C VAL A 291 30.15 -22.98 -9.69
N PHE A 292 30.16 -22.18 -8.63
CA PHE A 292 30.96 -22.44 -7.43
C PHE A 292 30.69 -23.83 -6.82
N ARG A 293 29.41 -24.22 -6.70
CA ARG A 293 29.04 -25.56 -6.17
C ARG A 293 29.49 -26.68 -7.09
N ARG A 294 29.48 -26.46 -8.41
CA ARG A 294 29.95 -27.46 -9.38
C ARG A 294 31.45 -27.64 -9.28
N GLU A 295 32.22 -26.57 -9.26
CA GLU A 295 33.66 -26.60 -9.13
C GLU A 295 34.10 -27.19 -7.77
N ALA A 296 33.50 -26.76 -6.67
CA ALA A 296 33.79 -27.29 -5.33
C ALA A 296 33.41 -28.77 -5.16
N ALA A 297 32.53 -29.32 -5.99
CA ALA A 297 32.18 -30.73 -5.98
C ALA A 297 33.13 -31.59 -6.85
N VAL A 298 33.93 -30.97 -7.71
CA VAL A 298 34.94 -31.64 -8.53
C VAL A 298 36.25 -31.83 -7.73
N ASP A 299 36.52 -30.96 -6.73
CA ASP A 299 37.71 -30.98 -5.90
C ASP A 299 37.54 -31.80 -4.62
N ALA A 300 36.37 -32.40 -4.36
CA ALA A 300 36.05 -33.26 -3.22
C ALA A 300 35.89 -34.72 -3.64
#